data_1a91cd23987809f656fdd74c4bc41739
#
_entry.id   1a91cd23987809f656fdd74c4bc41739
#
_cell.length_a   1.000
_cell.length_b   1.000
_cell.length_c   1.000
_cell.angle_alpha   90.00
_cell.angle_beta   90.00
_cell.angle_gamma   90.00
#
_symmetry.space_group_name_H-M   'P 1'
#
loop_
_entity.id
_entity.type
_entity.pdbx_description
1 polymer ?
#
loop_
_entity_poly.entity_id
_entity_poly.type
_entity_poly.pdbx_seq_one_letter_code
_entity_poly.pdbx_strand_id
1 'polypeptide(L)'
;MAEKKKCLATVKSQSELAPGIYSLWLAFPEEYNVAAMAKPGQFLSLYSDDGSRLLPRPISICEIDAAKRMIRLVYRVAGAGTLEFSGKQEGDTIAVVGPLGNGFTPRSGKSILIGGGIGIPPMLALAKSLSGEVQVVLGYRDAVQFLKEDLAPYASVYVSTED
;
A
#
# COMPACT_ATOMS: atom_id res chain seq x y z
N MET A 1 12.65 20.77 -3.06
CA MET A 1 11.62 19.68 -3.18
C MET A 1 11.94 18.90 -4.44
N ALA A 2 12.16 17.59 -4.34
CA ALA A 2 12.36 16.78 -5.55
C ALA A 2 11.10 16.85 -6.42
N GLU A 3 11.29 17.11 -7.71
CA GLU A 3 10.20 17.17 -8.68
C GLU A 3 9.54 15.78 -8.78
N LYS A 4 8.25 15.70 -8.50
CA LYS A 4 7.49 14.45 -8.56
C LYS A 4 7.22 14.12 -10.02
N LYS A 5 7.95 13.15 -10.56
CA LYS A 5 7.87 12.72 -11.95
C LYS A 5 6.97 11.51 -12.11
N LYS A 6 6.34 11.41 -13.26
CA LYS A 6 5.69 10.18 -13.70
C LYS A 6 6.76 9.19 -14.14
N CYS A 7 6.76 8.00 -13.56
CA CYS A 7 7.68 6.92 -13.94
C CYS A 7 6.91 5.63 -14.24
N LEU A 8 7.55 4.71 -14.94
CA LEU A 8 7.05 3.35 -15.13
C LEU A 8 7.61 2.46 -14.03
N ALA A 9 6.72 1.91 -13.21
CA ALA A 9 7.05 0.88 -12.23
C ALA A 9 6.76 -0.49 -12.83
N THR A 10 7.60 -1.48 -12.52
CA THR A 10 7.44 -2.86 -12.97
C THR A 10 6.72 -3.68 -11.91
N VAL A 11 5.69 -4.41 -12.30
CA VAL A 11 5.01 -5.38 -11.45
C VAL A 11 5.97 -6.53 -11.14
N LYS A 12 6.24 -6.77 -9.86
CA LYS A 12 7.08 -7.87 -9.38
C LYS A 12 6.27 -9.07 -8.95
N SER A 13 5.14 -8.82 -8.34
CA SER A 13 4.16 -9.85 -8.02
C SER A 13 2.80 -9.23 -7.77
N GLN A 14 1.77 -9.99 -7.99
CA GLN A 14 0.41 -9.64 -7.61
C GLN A 14 -0.32 -10.89 -7.13
N SER A 15 -1.10 -10.75 -6.06
CA SER A 15 -1.93 -11.82 -5.51
C SER A 15 -3.22 -11.26 -4.93
N GLU A 16 -4.29 -12.03 -5.02
CA GLU A 16 -5.54 -11.72 -4.34
C GLU A 16 -5.46 -12.19 -2.88
N LEU A 17 -5.66 -11.27 -1.93
CA LEU A 17 -5.62 -11.55 -0.49
C LEU A 17 -7.00 -11.92 0.07
N ALA A 18 -8.04 -11.39 -0.53
CA ALA A 18 -9.43 -11.58 -0.22
C ALA A 18 -10.25 -11.26 -1.47
N PRO A 19 -11.51 -11.66 -1.60
CA PRO A 19 -12.32 -11.36 -2.78
C PRO A 19 -12.29 -9.88 -3.16
N GLY A 20 -11.70 -9.58 -4.33
CA GLY A 20 -11.54 -8.22 -4.85
C GLY A 20 -10.49 -7.35 -4.15
N ILE A 21 -9.66 -7.90 -3.26
CA ILE A 21 -8.56 -7.20 -2.59
C ILE A 21 -7.24 -7.79 -3.05
N TYR A 22 -6.41 -6.98 -3.67
CA TYR A 22 -5.15 -7.38 -4.29
C TYR A 22 -3.95 -6.77 -3.59
N SER A 23 -2.89 -7.57 -3.45
CA SER A 23 -1.55 -7.14 -3.05
C SER A 23 -0.68 -7.04 -4.29
N LEU A 24 -0.10 -5.87 -4.53
CA LEU A 24 0.70 -5.55 -5.71
C LEU A 24 2.06 -5.02 -5.28
N TRP A 25 3.14 -5.73 -5.64
CA TRP A 25 4.50 -5.25 -5.48
C TRP A 25 5.00 -4.59 -6.76
N LEU A 26 5.43 -3.33 -6.63
CA LEU A 26 5.99 -2.52 -7.72
C LEU A 26 7.47 -2.25 -7.46
N ALA A 27 8.32 -2.50 -8.46
CA ALA A 27 9.72 -2.11 -8.45
C ALA A 27 9.93 -0.83 -9.25
N PHE A 28 10.81 0.03 -8.75
CA PHE A 28 11.13 1.33 -9.33
C PHE A 28 12.53 1.34 -9.94
N PRO A 29 12.74 2.10 -11.04
CA PRO A 29 14.04 2.25 -11.65
C PRO A 29 15.02 2.95 -10.71
N GLU A 30 16.32 2.72 -10.90
CA GLU A 30 17.36 3.26 -10.03
C GLU A 30 17.42 4.79 -10.08
N GLU A 31 17.25 5.35 -11.26
CA GLU A 31 17.26 6.79 -11.51
C GLU A 31 16.07 7.53 -10.85
N TYR A 32 15.03 6.81 -10.46
CA TYR A 32 13.90 7.37 -9.73
C TYR A 32 13.35 6.39 -8.69
N ASN A 33 14.13 6.22 -7.63
CA ASN A 33 13.79 5.28 -6.55
C ASN A 33 12.71 5.87 -5.62
N VAL A 34 11.46 5.65 -5.98
CA VAL A 34 10.29 6.10 -5.20
C VAL A 34 10.28 5.49 -3.79
N ALA A 35 10.74 4.23 -3.65
CA ALA A 35 10.78 3.55 -2.36
C ALA A 35 11.74 4.21 -1.36
N ALA A 36 12.87 4.77 -1.82
CA ALA A 36 13.80 5.49 -0.96
C ALA A 36 13.24 6.83 -0.44
N MET A 37 12.26 7.39 -1.15
CA MET A 37 11.62 8.67 -0.79
C MET A 37 10.32 8.48 -0.01
N ALA A 38 9.77 7.28 -0.03
CA ALA A 38 8.46 6.99 0.54
C ALA A 38 8.47 6.93 2.06
N LYS A 39 7.34 7.34 2.66
CA LYS A 39 7.10 7.29 4.12
C LYS A 39 5.74 6.65 4.39
N PRO A 40 5.55 6.01 5.56
CA PRO A 40 4.24 5.51 5.97
C PRO A 40 3.16 6.60 5.94
N GLY A 41 1.99 6.25 5.45
CA GLY A 41 0.85 7.17 5.30
C GLY A 41 0.82 7.96 4.00
N GLN A 42 1.84 7.83 3.15
CA GLN A 42 1.82 8.33 1.79
C GLN A 42 1.12 7.36 0.83
N PHE A 43 0.88 7.81 -0.38
CA PHE A 43 0.21 7.05 -1.43
C PHE A 43 0.92 7.23 -2.78
N LEU A 44 0.59 6.37 -3.73
CA LEU A 44 0.97 6.48 -5.14
C LEU A 44 -0.28 6.73 -5.99
N SER A 45 -0.15 7.55 -7.02
CA SER A 45 -1.16 7.69 -8.06
C SER A 45 -0.83 6.81 -9.25
N LEU A 46 -1.67 5.79 -9.50
CA LEU A 46 -1.52 4.83 -10.58
C LEU A 46 -2.37 5.25 -11.77
N TYR A 47 -1.79 5.23 -12.95
CA TYR A 47 -2.45 5.61 -14.20
C TYR A 47 -2.84 4.36 -15.00
N SER A 48 -4.04 4.41 -15.58
CA SER A 48 -4.52 3.41 -16.53
C SER A 48 -3.74 3.49 -17.85
N ASP A 49 -3.59 2.36 -18.53
CA ASP A 49 -3.08 2.32 -19.89
C ASP A 49 -4.16 2.77 -20.90
N ASP A 50 -5.42 2.73 -20.50
CA ASP A 50 -6.55 3.23 -21.30
C ASP A 50 -6.58 4.77 -21.25
N GLY A 51 -6.22 5.41 -22.36
CA GLY A 51 -6.18 6.86 -22.51
C GLY A 51 -7.51 7.58 -22.28
N SER A 52 -8.64 6.87 -22.28
CA SER A 52 -9.95 7.43 -21.93
C SER A 52 -10.13 7.63 -20.41
N ARG A 53 -9.30 6.99 -19.59
CA ARG A 53 -9.32 7.07 -18.13
C ARG A 53 -8.30 8.07 -17.61
N LEU A 54 -8.64 9.35 -17.72
CA LEU A 54 -7.72 10.46 -17.44
C LEU A 54 -7.28 10.56 -15.98
N LEU A 55 -8.13 10.20 -15.04
CA LEU A 55 -7.83 10.34 -13.61
C LEU A 55 -7.04 9.14 -13.09
N PRO A 56 -5.92 9.37 -12.38
CA PRO A 56 -5.20 8.30 -11.71
C PRO A 56 -5.97 7.76 -10.51
N ARG A 57 -5.55 6.58 -10.03
CA ARG A 57 -6.07 5.94 -8.82
C ARG A 57 -5.08 6.13 -7.68
N PRO A 58 -5.43 6.91 -6.63
CA PRO A 58 -4.60 7.04 -5.45
C PRO A 58 -4.71 5.76 -4.61
N ILE A 59 -3.57 5.10 -4.36
CA ILE A 59 -3.49 3.88 -3.56
C ILE A 59 -2.46 4.10 -2.45
N SER A 60 -2.89 3.88 -1.20
CA SER A 60 -2.02 4.02 -0.03
C SER A 60 -0.90 2.98 -0.04
N ILE A 61 0.27 3.41 0.40
CA ILE A 61 1.44 2.54 0.57
C ILE A 61 1.20 1.60 1.75
N CYS A 62 1.30 0.29 1.48
CA CYS A 62 1.16 -0.77 2.46
C CYS A 62 2.51 -1.14 3.07
N GLU A 63 3.55 -1.24 2.25
CA GLU A 63 4.89 -1.63 2.69
C GLU A 63 5.97 -1.02 1.79
N ILE A 64 7.15 -0.76 2.38
CA ILE A 64 8.28 -0.12 1.69
C ILE A 64 9.51 -1.01 1.87
N ASP A 65 10.10 -1.46 0.76
CA ASP A 65 11.42 -2.10 0.72
C ASP A 65 12.38 -1.20 -0.07
N ALA A 66 13.01 -0.28 0.63
CA ALA A 66 13.91 0.70 0.01
C ALA A 66 15.16 0.04 -0.58
N ALA A 67 15.65 -1.05 0.02
CA ALA A 67 16.83 -1.78 -0.44
C ALA A 67 16.58 -2.47 -1.79
N LYS A 68 15.39 -3.01 -1.98
CA LYS A 68 14.97 -3.63 -3.25
C LYS A 68 14.32 -2.64 -4.22
N ARG A 69 14.18 -1.37 -3.84
CA ARG A 69 13.46 -0.33 -4.61
C ARG A 69 12.01 -0.72 -4.91
N MET A 70 11.34 -1.31 -3.92
CA MET A 70 9.99 -1.85 -4.09
C MET A 70 9.01 -1.22 -3.10
N ILE A 71 7.77 -1.08 -3.56
CA ILE A 71 6.63 -0.67 -2.74
C ILE A 71 5.50 -1.69 -2.92
N ARG A 72 4.92 -2.11 -1.80
CA ARG A 72 3.70 -2.91 -1.79
C ARG A 72 2.49 -2.00 -1.66
N LEU A 73 1.54 -2.17 -2.55
CA LEU A 73 0.22 -1.58 -2.49
C LEU A 73 -0.80 -2.68 -2.21
N VAL A 74 -1.81 -2.37 -1.42
CA VAL A 74 -2.98 -3.25 -1.28
C VAL A 74 -4.22 -2.42 -1.56
N TYR A 75 -5.03 -2.87 -2.51
CA TYR A 75 -6.17 -2.11 -3.01
C TYR A 75 -7.39 -3.01 -3.23
N ARG A 76 -8.55 -2.38 -3.22
CA ARG A 76 -9.82 -3.03 -3.58
C ARG A 76 -10.18 -2.70 -5.02
N VAL A 77 -10.67 -3.69 -5.75
CA VAL A 77 -11.32 -3.47 -7.05
C VAL A 77 -12.66 -2.77 -6.80
N ALA A 78 -12.75 -1.50 -7.22
CA ALA A 78 -13.93 -0.66 -7.00
C ALA A 78 -14.46 -0.02 -8.30
N GLY A 79 -13.75 -0.22 -9.42
CA GLY A 79 -14.12 0.32 -10.72
C GLY A 79 -13.15 -0.09 -11.81
N ALA A 80 -13.39 0.38 -13.03
CA ALA A 80 -12.65 -0.04 -14.23
C ALA A 80 -11.13 0.12 -14.13
N GLY A 81 -10.62 1.18 -13.48
CA GLY A 81 -9.16 1.37 -13.33
C GLY A 81 -8.53 0.36 -12.39
N THR A 82 -9.12 0.10 -11.23
CA THR A 82 -8.61 -0.91 -10.29
C THR A 82 -8.81 -2.33 -10.82
N LEU A 83 -9.86 -2.57 -11.62
CA LEU A 83 -10.05 -3.84 -12.33
C LEU A 83 -8.95 -4.05 -13.38
N GLU A 84 -8.54 -3.02 -14.12
CA GLU A 84 -7.41 -3.10 -15.05
C GLU A 84 -6.12 -3.50 -14.30
N PHE A 85 -5.84 -2.87 -13.15
CA PHE A 85 -4.64 -3.20 -12.38
C PHE A 85 -4.67 -4.64 -11.86
N SER A 86 -5.83 -5.19 -11.49
CA SER A 86 -5.94 -6.57 -11.01
C SER A 86 -5.62 -7.62 -12.09
N GLY A 87 -5.66 -7.24 -13.36
CA GLY A 87 -5.25 -8.07 -14.49
C GLY A 87 -3.75 -8.04 -14.81
N LYS A 88 -2.98 -7.15 -14.18
CA LYS A 88 -1.53 -7.04 -14.41
C LYS A 88 -0.77 -8.23 -13.85
N GLN A 89 0.26 -8.65 -14.58
CA GLN A 89 1.11 -9.80 -14.25
C GLN A 89 2.56 -9.37 -14.01
N GLU A 90 3.37 -10.26 -13.47
CA GLU A 90 4.80 -10.01 -13.30
C GLU A 90 5.46 -9.64 -14.63
N GLY A 91 6.24 -8.56 -14.61
CA GLY A 91 6.88 -7.99 -15.79
C GLY A 91 6.10 -6.87 -16.48
N ASP A 92 4.79 -6.78 -16.25
CA ASP A 92 4.00 -5.65 -16.74
C ASP A 92 4.44 -4.33 -16.11
N THR A 93 4.08 -3.22 -16.74
CA THR A 93 4.39 -1.89 -16.21
C THR A 93 3.11 -1.13 -15.85
N ILE A 94 3.24 -0.25 -14.87
CA ILE A 94 2.20 0.72 -14.49
C ILE A 94 2.86 2.08 -14.38
N ALA A 95 2.26 3.08 -14.99
CA ALA A 95 2.70 4.46 -14.85
C ALA A 95 2.26 5.01 -13.50
N VAL A 96 3.22 5.55 -12.74
CA VAL A 96 3.04 5.97 -11.35
C VAL A 96 3.57 7.39 -11.13
N VAL A 97 2.88 8.16 -10.31
CA VAL A 97 3.40 9.39 -9.70
C VAL A 97 3.42 9.22 -8.19
N GLY A 98 4.54 9.48 -7.56
CA GLY A 98 4.68 9.37 -6.10
C GLY A 98 6.12 9.48 -5.59
N PRO A 99 6.31 9.41 -4.27
CA PRO A 99 5.27 9.31 -3.25
C PRO A 99 4.51 10.63 -3.07
N LEU A 100 3.23 10.56 -2.74
CA LEU A 100 2.34 11.71 -2.56
C LEU A 100 1.80 11.75 -1.12
N GLY A 101 1.38 12.93 -0.68
CA GLY A 101 0.89 13.15 0.68
C GLY A 101 2.02 13.42 1.69
N ASN A 102 1.64 13.77 2.91
CA ASN A 102 2.59 14.17 3.96
C ASN A 102 3.14 12.97 4.76
N GLY A 103 2.40 11.86 4.79
CA GLY A 103 2.71 10.70 5.63
C GLY A 103 2.32 10.92 7.10
N PHE A 104 2.52 9.86 7.87
CA PHE A 104 2.39 9.94 9.33
C PHE A 104 3.67 10.53 9.93
N THR A 105 3.54 11.10 11.14
CA THR A 105 4.68 11.51 11.97
C THR A 105 4.83 10.48 13.11
N PRO A 106 5.72 9.49 12.98
CA PRO A 106 5.96 8.49 14.03
C PRO A 106 6.39 9.17 15.32
N ARG A 107 5.88 8.68 16.46
CA ARG A 107 6.28 9.12 17.80
C ARG A 107 6.81 7.93 18.57
N SER A 108 7.71 8.18 19.51
CA SER A 108 8.20 7.17 20.44
C SER A 108 7.15 6.87 21.53
N GLY A 109 7.22 5.66 22.11
CA GLY A 109 6.35 5.24 23.21
C GLY A 109 5.24 4.29 22.76
N LYS A 110 4.11 4.35 23.46
CA LYS A 110 2.96 3.51 23.15
C LYS A 110 2.14 4.09 22.00
N SER A 111 1.79 3.26 21.04
CA SER A 111 0.98 3.66 19.88
C SER A 111 -0.19 2.69 19.68
N ILE A 112 -1.36 3.26 19.39
CA ILE A 112 -2.54 2.50 18.99
C ILE A 112 -2.88 2.90 17.56
N LEU A 113 -2.88 1.92 16.66
CA LEU A 113 -3.27 2.09 15.26
C LEU A 113 -4.66 1.50 15.06
N ILE A 114 -5.50 2.18 14.33
CA ILE A 114 -6.86 1.70 14.03
C ILE A 114 -7.06 1.73 12.52
N GLY A 115 -7.34 0.58 11.93
CA GLY A 115 -7.62 0.44 10.50
C GLY A 115 -8.86 -0.41 10.25
N GLY A 116 -9.73 0.05 9.33
CA GLY A 116 -10.91 -0.70 8.91
C GLY A 116 -10.94 -0.94 7.41
N GLY A 117 -11.25 -2.16 6.98
CA GLY A 117 -11.33 -2.53 5.57
C GLY A 117 -10.10 -2.13 4.78
N ILE A 118 -10.24 -1.39 3.68
CA ILE A 118 -9.11 -0.95 2.84
C ILE A 118 -8.28 0.18 3.49
N GLY A 119 -8.60 0.61 4.70
CA GLY A 119 -7.75 1.47 5.54
C GLY A 119 -6.70 0.70 6.35
N ILE A 120 -6.73 -0.63 6.37
CA ILE A 120 -5.76 -1.49 7.05
C ILE A 120 -4.36 -1.45 6.40
N PRO A 121 -4.19 -1.50 5.08
CA PRO A 121 -2.87 -1.56 4.44
C PRO A 121 -1.86 -0.52 4.90
N PRO A 122 -2.17 0.79 5.01
CA PRO A 122 -1.20 1.77 5.48
C PRO A 122 -0.73 1.58 6.92
N MET A 123 -1.45 0.81 7.73
CA MET A 123 -1.06 0.50 9.10
C MET A 123 0.18 -0.40 9.17
N LEU A 124 0.43 -1.23 8.14
CA LEU A 124 1.60 -2.11 8.12
C LEU A 124 2.90 -1.30 8.01
N ALA A 125 3.01 -0.40 7.04
CA ALA A 125 4.19 0.45 6.91
C ALA A 125 4.40 1.32 8.16
N LEU A 126 3.33 1.81 8.77
CA LEU A 126 3.41 2.59 10.01
C LEU A 126 3.88 1.73 11.17
N ALA A 127 3.29 0.55 11.41
CA ALA A 127 3.68 -0.35 12.49
C ALA A 127 5.18 -0.73 12.40
N LYS A 128 5.68 -1.02 11.20
CA LYS A 128 7.11 -1.32 10.94
C LYS A 128 8.05 -0.14 11.24
N SER A 129 7.56 1.09 11.21
CA SER A 129 8.36 2.30 11.42
C SER A 129 8.36 2.79 12.88
N LEU A 130 7.46 2.28 13.71
CA LEU A 130 7.33 2.68 15.10
C LEU A 130 8.32 1.94 15.99
N SER A 131 8.83 2.64 17.00
CA SER A 131 9.60 2.06 18.10
C SER A 131 8.75 2.06 19.38
N GLY A 132 8.82 0.97 20.16
CA GLY A 132 8.08 0.82 21.41
C GLY A 132 6.88 -0.13 21.28
N GLU A 133 5.91 0.01 22.18
CA GLU A 133 4.72 -0.83 22.22
C GLU A 133 3.71 -0.36 21.17
N VAL A 134 3.39 -1.25 20.22
CA VAL A 134 2.41 -0.97 19.17
C VAL A 134 1.23 -1.91 19.32
N GLN A 135 0.03 -1.35 19.35
CA GLN A 135 -1.23 -2.07 19.31
C GLN A 135 -1.97 -1.69 18.02
N VAL A 136 -2.56 -2.67 17.35
CA VAL A 136 -3.32 -2.44 16.12
C VAL A 136 -4.71 -3.04 16.27
N VAL A 137 -5.73 -2.24 16.04
CA VAL A 137 -7.13 -2.66 15.98
C VAL A 137 -7.56 -2.72 14.52
N LEU A 138 -7.95 -3.90 14.07
CA LEU A 138 -8.33 -4.17 12.68
C LEU A 138 -9.84 -4.44 12.61
N GLY A 139 -10.54 -3.62 11.84
CA GLY A 139 -11.98 -3.79 11.58
C GLY A 139 -12.20 -4.47 10.22
N TYR A 140 -12.93 -5.58 10.22
CA TYR A 140 -13.33 -6.28 8.99
C TYR A 140 -14.85 -6.39 8.94
N ARG A 141 -15.38 -6.50 7.72
CA ARG A 141 -16.82 -6.73 7.54
C ARG A 141 -17.20 -8.18 7.80
N ASP A 142 -16.30 -9.10 7.50
CA ASP A 142 -16.51 -10.54 7.56
C ASP A 142 -15.27 -11.26 8.14
N ALA A 143 -15.27 -12.59 8.09
CA ALA A 143 -14.21 -13.44 8.64
C ALA A 143 -12.88 -13.37 7.86
N VAL A 144 -12.82 -12.72 6.70
CA VAL A 144 -11.60 -12.65 5.87
C VAL A 144 -10.67 -11.55 6.39
N GLN A 145 -9.63 -11.95 7.14
CA GLN A 145 -8.74 -11.06 7.89
C GLN A 145 -7.41 -10.85 7.16
N PHE A 146 -7.43 -10.20 5.99
CA PHE A 146 -6.21 -9.92 5.23
C PHE A 146 -5.24 -8.99 6.00
N LEU A 147 -3.92 -9.20 5.83
CA LEU A 147 -2.81 -8.49 6.48
C LEU A 147 -2.69 -8.66 8.01
N LYS A 148 -3.54 -9.45 8.66
CA LYS A 148 -3.42 -9.71 10.10
C LYS A 148 -2.08 -10.37 10.43
N GLU A 149 -1.72 -11.41 9.68
CA GLU A 149 -0.46 -12.16 9.89
C GLU A 149 0.77 -11.30 9.51
N ASP A 150 0.65 -10.39 8.55
CA ASP A 150 1.71 -9.43 8.19
C ASP A 150 1.98 -8.44 9.33
N LEU A 151 0.95 -8.03 10.09
CA LEU A 151 1.04 -7.09 11.20
C LEU A 151 1.50 -7.72 12.52
N ALA A 152 1.21 -9.00 12.73
CA ALA A 152 1.48 -9.72 13.98
C ALA A 152 2.95 -9.64 14.47
N PRO A 153 3.99 -9.66 13.59
CA PRO A 153 5.38 -9.50 14.02
C PRO A 153 5.73 -8.11 14.59
N TYR A 154 4.91 -7.09 14.30
CA TYR A 154 5.22 -5.69 14.60
C TYR A 154 4.30 -5.06 15.65
N ALA A 155 3.19 -5.73 15.98
CA ALA A 155 2.19 -5.17 16.89
C ALA A 155 1.37 -6.28 17.59
N SER A 156 0.77 -5.92 18.73
CA SER A 156 -0.32 -6.71 19.29
C SER A 156 -1.59 -6.42 18.49
N VAL A 157 -2.12 -7.45 17.82
CA VAL A 157 -3.24 -7.29 16.87
C VAL A 157 -4.55 -7.68 17.53
N TYR A 158 -5.51 -6.79 17.49
CA TYR A 158 -6.89 -6.97 17.92
C TYR A 158 -7.81 -6.89 16.69
N VAL A 159 -8.80 -7.76 16.63
CA VAL A 159 -9.74 -7.85 15.50
C VAL A 159 -11.15 -7.57 15.98
N SER A 160 -11.88 -6.79 15.19
CA SER A 160 -13.32 -6.59 15.30
C SER A 160 -13.97 -6.91 13.96
N THR A 161 -15.08 -7.63 13.98
CA THR A 161 -15.92 -7.96 12.82
C THR A 161 -17.33 -7.41 13.02
N GLU A 162 -18.07 -7.23 11.92
CA GLU A 162 -19.48 -6.84 11.96
C GLU A 162 -20.41 -8.03 12.26
N ASP A 163 -19.89 -9.27 12.20
CA ASP A 163 -20.62 -10.52 12.43
C ASP A 163 -20.56 -10.96 13.91
#